data_df22d4d601d9770057363a9ab5d54572
#
_entry.id   df22d4d601d9770057363a9ab5d54572
#
_cell.length_a   1.000
_cell.length_b   1.000
_cell.length_c   1.000
_cell.angle_alpha   90.00
_cell.angle_beta   90.00
_cell.angle_gamma   90.00
#
_symmetry.space_group_name_H-M   'P 1'
#
loop_
_entity.id
_entity.type
_entity.pdbx_description
1 polymer ?
#
loop_
_entity_poly.entity_id
_entity_poly.type
_entity_poly.pdbx_seq_one_letter_code
_entity_poly.pdbx_strand_id
1 'polypeptide(L)' 'MLYYNYQTRKAVPIMQNFLLGEFIRQRRLDLGLTQEEVCNGICEPITLSRIENGKQTPSRSRINAILQRLDLPDDRYYA' A
#
# COMPACT_ATOMS: atom_id res chain seq x y z
N MET A 1 -17.28 -0.34 1.18
CA MET A 1 -17.54 0.56 2.30
C MET A 1 -16.70 1.82 2.17
N LEU A 2 -17.24 2.95 2.58
CA LEU A 2 -16.56 4.24 2.50
C LEU A 2 -16.38 4.82 3.90
N TYR A 3 -15.32 5.60 4.06
CA TYR A 3 -15.17 6.44 5.23
C TYR A 3 -14.92 7.88 4.79
N TYR A 4 -15.23 8.82 5.67
CA TYR A 4 -15.01 10.23 5.37
C TYR A 4 -13.61 10.64 5.81
N ASN A 5 -12.85 11.18 4.86
CA ASN A 5 -11.51 11.67 5.16
C ASN A 5 -11.60 13.16 5.47
N TYR A 6 -11.43 13.51 6.73
CA TYR A 6 -11.58 14.89 7.18
C TYR A 6 -10.48 15.81 6.65
N GLN A 7 -9.34 15.28 6.26
CA GLN A 7 -8.26 16.08 5.69
C GLN A 7 -8.55 16.50 4.26
N THR A 8 -9.05 15.58 3.46
CA THR A 8 -9.41 15.85 2.06
C THR A 8 -10.86 16.29 1.90
N ARG A 9 -11.68 16.09 2.94
CA ARG A 9 -13.11 16.34 2.95
C ARG A 9 -13.86 15.56 1.87
N LYS A 10 -13.46 14.32 1.68
CA LYS A 10 -14.05 13.42 0.69
C LYS A 10 -14.33 12.08 1.33
N ALA A 11 -15.41 11.43 0.86
CA ALA A 11 -15.64 10.03 1.16
C ALA A 11 -14.72 9.21 0.26
N VAL A 12 -13.96 8.30 0.86
CA VAL A 12 -13.03 7.45 0.11
C VAL A 12 -13.28 5.99 0.49
N PRO A 13 -13.00 5.05 -0.43
CA PRO A 13 -13.09 3.64 -0.08
C PRO A 13 -12.07 3.29 0.99
N ILE A 14 -12.49 2.46 1.96
CA ILE A 14 -11.58 1.97 2.99
C ILE A 14 -10.69 0.90 2.35
N MET A 15 -9.44 1.21 2.15
CA MET A 15 -8.33 0.34 1.75
C MET A 15 -8.73 -0.88 0.92
N GLN A 16 -9.49 -0.65 -0.15
CA GLN A 16 -9.72 -1.69 -1.15
C GLN A 16 -8.40 -2.00 -1.85
N ASN A 17 -8.26 -3.23 -2.32
CA ASN A 17 -7.00 -3.69 -2.92
C ASN A 17 -6.46 -2.76 -3.99
N PHE A 18 -7.35 -2.27 -4.87
CA PHE A 18 -6.94 -1.37 -5.95
C PHE A 18 -6.34 -0.08 -5.40
N LEU A 19 -7.02 0.54 -4.43
CA LEU A 19 -6.56 1.82 -3.87
C LEU A 19 -5.32 1.66 -3.02
N LEU A 20 -5.23 0.56 -2.28
CA LEU A 20 -4.04 0.27 -1.48
C LEU A 20 -2.83 0.09 -2.39
N GLY A 21 -2.99 -0.67 -3.46
CA GLY A 21 -1.91 -0.91 -4.42
C GLY A 21 -1.44 0.39 -5.07
N GLU A 22 -2.38 1.23 -5.49
CA GLU A 22 -2.05 2.50 -6.11
C GLU A 22 -1.33 3.43 -5.12
N PHE A 23 -1.76 3.44 -3.87
CA PHE A 23 -1.14 4.24 -2.83
C PHE A 23 0.31 3.79 -2.57
N ILE A 24 0.53 2.48 -2.48
CA ILE A 24 1.86 1.90 -2.31
C ILE A 24 2.75 2.27 -3.50
N ARG A 25 2.23 2.10 -4.72
CA ARG A 25 2.98 2.39 -5.93
C ARG A 25 3.39 3.86 -5.98
N GLN A 26 2.46 4.76 -5.71
CA GLN A 26 2.73 6.19 -5.77
C GLN A 26 3.80 6.58 -4.75
N ARG A 27 3.68 6.07 -3.52
CA ARG A 27 4.67 6.36 -2.49
C ARG A 27 6.04 5.82 -2.86
N ARG A 28 6.08 4.61 -3.41
CA ARG A 28 7.32 4.01 -3.87
C ARG A 28 8.00 4.89 -4.92
N LEU A 29 7.23 5.36 -5.89
CA LEU A 29 7.76 6.22 -6.94
C LEU A 29 8.22 7.56 -6.40
N ASP A 30 7.47 8.14 -5.46
CA ASP A 30 7.84 9.40 -4.83
C ASP A 30 9.17 9.30 -4.08
N LEU A 31 9.45 8.12 -3.51
CA LEU A 31 10.72 7.88 -2.83
C LEU A 31 11.83 7.44 -3.77
N GLY A 32 11.53 7.24 -5.06
CA GLY A 32 12.52 6.80 -6.04
C GLY A 32 12.97 5.36 -5.87
N LEU A 33 12.11 4.51 -5.29
CA LEU A 33 12.47 3.12 -4.99
C LEU A 33 11.97 2.17 -6.08
N THR A 34 12.76 1.13 -6.34
CA THR A 34 12.33 0.05 -7.22
C THR A 34 11.43 -0.92 -6.45
N GLN A 35 10.71 -1.76 -7.20
CA GLN A 35 9.93 -2.83 -6.57
C GLN A 35 10.83 -3.77 -5.77
N GLU A 36 12.01 -4.10 -6.30
CA GLU A 36 12.98 -4.93 -5.58
C GLU A 36 13.39 -4.33 -4.25
N GLU A 37 13.66 -3.03 -4.23
CA GLU A 37 14.09 -2.35 -3.01
C GLU A 37 13.00 -2.40 -1.94
N VAL A 38 11.76 -2.20 -2.34
CA VAL A 38 10.64 -2.26 -1.39
C VAL A 38 10.39 -3.69 -0.90
N CYS A 39 10.55 -4.67 -1.79
CA CYS A 39 10.25 -6.07 -1.47
C CYS A 39 11.34 -6.78 -0.68
N ASN A 40 12.55 -6.26 -0.66
CA ASN A 40 13.69 -6.99 -0.12
C ASN A 40 13.43 -7.48 1.30
N GLY A 41 13.43 -8.80 1.49
CA GLY A 41 13.15 -9.42 2.78
C GLY A 41 11.66 -9.53 3.12
N ILE A 42 10.76 -9.08 2.23
CA ILE A 42 9.31 -9.08 2.49
C ILE A 42 8.59 -10.02 1.53
N CYS A 43 8.81 -9.86 0.24
CA CYS A 43 8.13 -10.64 -0.79
C CYS A 43 8.92 -10.59 -2.09
N GLU A 44 8.44 -11.34 -3.09
CA GLU A 44 9.03 -11.29 -4.41
C GLU A 44 8.56 -10.04 -5.16
N PRO A 45 9.38 -9.46 -6.07
CA PRO A 45 8.97 -8.29 -6.84
C PRO A 45 7.68 -8.50 -7.63
N ILE A 46 7.45 -9.72 -8.17
CA ILE A 46 6.21 -10.01 -8.87
C ILE A 46 5.00 -9.93 -7.93
N THR A 47 5.18 -10.29 -6.68
CA THR A 47 4.12 -10.18 -5.67
C THR A 47 3.77 -8.71 -5.44
N LEU A 48 4.76 -7.85 -5.29
CA LEU A 48 4.51 -6.41 -5.12
C LEU A 48 3.84 -5.82 -6.36
N SER A 49 4.28 -6.24 -7.55
CA SER A 49 3.65 -5.79 -8.79
C SER A 49 2.15 -6.12 -8.80
N ARG A 50 1.78 -7.32 -8.37
CA ARG A 50 0.39 -7.73 -8.30
C ARG A 50 -0.39 -6.94 -7.25
N ILE A 51 0.25 -6.67 -6.11
CA ILE A 51 -0.37 -5.84 -5.07
C ILE A 51 -0.61 -4.43 -5.59
N GLU A 52 0.38 -3.85 -6.25
CA GLU A 52 0.28 -2.50 -6.80
C GLU A 52 -0.81 -2.38 -7.86
N ASN A 53 -1.07 -3.46 -8.58
CA ASN A 53 -2.11 -3.50 -9.61
C ASN A 53 -3.47 -3.98 -9.11
N GLY A 54 -3.60 -4.20 -7.80
CA GLY A 54 -4.87 -4.62 -7.20
C GLY A 54 -5.25 -6.05 -7.50
N LYS A 55 -4.30 -6.88 -7.95
CA LYS A 55 -4.57 -8.26 -8.37
C LYS A 55 -4.32 -9.28 -7.27
N GLN A 56 -3.75 -8.86 -6.17
CA GLN A 56 -3.44 -9.74 -5.05
C GLN A 56 -3.65 -9.00 -3.74
N THR A 57 -4.28 -9.67 -2.78
CA THR A 57 -4.47 -9.13 -1.43
C THR A 57 -3.33 -9.63 -0.55
N PRO A 58 -2.47 -8.75 -0.03
CA PRO A 58 -1.41 -9.19 0.86
C PRO A 58 -1.97 -9.55 2.24
N SER A 59 -1.24 -10.38 2.98
CA SER A 59 -1.55 -10.60 4.39
C SER A 59 -1.32 -9.30 5.17
N ARG A 60 -1.95 -9.19 6.36
CA ARG A 60 -1.80 -8.00 7.19
C ARG A 60 -0.34 -7.76 7.57
N SER A 61 0.38 -8.82 7.92
CA SER A 61 1.79 -8.68 8.29
C SER A 61 2.63 -8.20 7.11
N ARG A 62 2.34 -8.71 5.91
CA ARG A 62 3.08 -8.30 4.72
C ARG A 62 2.78 -6.85 4.35
N ILE A 63 1.51 -6.45 4.41
CA ILE A 63 1.18 -5.07 4.08
C ILE A 63 1.80 -4.10 5.09
N ASN A 64 1.82 -4.43 6.37
CA ASN A 64 2.45 -3.58 7.37
C ASN A 64 3.96 -3.48 7.16
N ALA A 65 4.60 -4.57 6.76
CA ALA A 65 6.03 -4.55 6.45
C ALA A 65 6.32 -3.64 5.25
N ILE A 66 5.47 -3.69 4.22
CA ILE A 66 5.59 -2.83 3.05
C ILE A 66 5.39 -1.36 3.44
N LEU A 67 4.35 -1.07 4.21
CA LEU A 67 4.07 0.30 4.64
C LEU A 67 5.21 0.85 5.49
N GLN A 68 5.76 0.05 6.37
CA GLN A 68 6.91 0.46 7.19
C GLN A 68 8.13 0.77 6.31
N ARG A 69 8.39 -0.05 5.30
CA ARG A 69 9.48 0.16 4.36
C ARG A 69 9.32 1.47 3.59
N LEU A 70 8.09 1.87 3.34
CA LEU A 70 7.75 3.11 2.64
C LEU A 70 7.63 4.31 3.59
N ASP A 71 7.96 4.12 4.86
CA ASP A 71 7.87 5.15 5.89
C ASP A 71 6.45 5.69 6.03
N LEU A 72 5.49 4.77 6.05
CA LEU A 72 4.08 5.07 6.19
C LEU A 72 3.54 4.44 7.48
N PRO A 73 2.46 5.00 8.06
CA PRO A 73 1.80 4.36 9.19
C PRO A 73 1.26 2.99 8.79
N ASP A 74 1.03 2.11 9.80
CA ASP A 74 0.47 0.79 9.52
C ASP A 74 -0.98 0.87 9.04
N ASP A 75 -1.55 -0.28 8.68
CA ASP A 75 -2.89 -0.32 8.07
C ASP A 75 -4.00 0.15 9.02
N ARG A 76 -3.78 0.12 10.33
CA ARG A 76 -4.77 0.61 11.29
C ARG A 76 -5.00 2.11 11.17
N TYR A 77 -4.02 2.83 10.69
CA TYR A 77 -4.13 4.28 10.50
C TYR A 77 -5.18 4.63 9.45
N TYR A 78 -5.37 3.76 8.48
CA TYR A 78 -6.25 4.02 7.33
C TYR A 78 -7.65 3.43 7.51
N ALA A 79 -7.85 2.66 8.56
CA ALA A 79 -9.16 2.03 8.84
C ALA A 79 -10.08 2.95 9.70
#